data_c375910710c86b27f4fad3e7df304965
#
_entry.id   c375910710c86b27f4fad3e7df304965
#
_cell.length_a   1.000
_cell.length_b   1.000
_cell.length_c   1.000
_cell.angle_alpha   90.00
_cell.angle_beta   90.00
_cell.angle_gamma   90.00
#
_symmetry.space_group_name_H-M   'P 1'
#
loop_
_entity.id
_entity.type
_entity.pdbx_description
1 polymer ?
#
loop_
_entity_poly.entity_id
_entity_poly.type
_entity_poly.pdbx_seq_one_letter_code
_entity_poly.pdbx_strand_id
1 'polypeptide(L)'
;MEILRYVAFSTDPAGGNPAGVVLDATGVDDATMLAAAAEVGYSETAFLVPSQDGTMDVRYFSPLAEVSFCGHATIATAVAHAERHGTGRLLLRTKAGPVTVTTDRTADGTLVATLVSVAPRSVPVPEADLAELLAILGWDAEDLDPELPPRMAFAGAWHPILAATDRERLAELRYDMDALAALMDRGGWTTVDLVWRESPTVFHARNPFPPGGVVEDPATGAAAAALGGYLRELELVATPATVTVHQGADMGRPSTITVTVPAEPGTGIGVAGAAVTLGPTGTSPA
;
A
#
# COMPACT_ATOMS: atom_id res chain seq x y z
N MET A 1 3.10 20.31 18.46
CA MET A 1 3.23 18.95 17.86
C MET A 1 4.09 19.07 16.60
N GLU A 2 5.15 18.29 16.50
CA GLU A 2 6.01 18.24 15.30
C GLU A 2 5.38 17.29 14.29
N ILE A 3 5.17 17.75 13.05
CA ILE A 3 4.65 16.93 11.96
C ILE A 3 5.76 16.79 10.92
N LEU A 4 6.26 15.59 10.77
CA LEU A 4 7.22 15.21 9.73
C LEU A 4 6.46 14.85 8.46
N ARG A 5 7.08 15.06 7.32
CA ARG A 5 6.54 14.68 6.01
C ARG A 5 7.49 13.70 5.36
N TYR A 6 7.00 12.51 5.05
CA TYR A 6 7.76 11.45 4.41
C TYR A 6 7.07 10.97 3.16
N VAL A 7 7.84 10.36 2.29
CA VAL A 7 7.36 9.60 1.13
C VAL A 7 7.76 8.16 1.35
N ALA A 8 6.79 7.25 1.39
CA ALA A 8 7.02 5.82 1.50
C ALA A 8 7.18 5.16 0.12
N PHE A 9 7.90 4.03 0.07
CA PHE A 9 8.19 3.24 -1.12
C PHE A 9 9.01 3.97 -2.19
N SER A 10 9.79 4.96 -1.78
CA SER A 10 10.74 5.66 -2.64
C SER A 10 11.94 6.17 -1.86
N THR A 11 13.08 6.32 -2.54
CA THR A 11 14.25 7.07 -2.07
C THR A 11 14.30 8.47 -2.68
N ASP A 12 13.41 8.77 -3.63
CA ASP A 12 13.25 10.08 -4.26
C ASP A 12 12.04 10.80 -3.65
N PRO A 13 12.20 12.02 -3.10
CA PRO A 13 11.08 12.81 -2.59
C PRO A 13 9.98 13.11 -3.63
N ALA A 14 10.29 13.10 -4.91
CA ALA A 14 9.31 13.29 -5.98
C ALA A 14 8.47 12.03 -6.28
N GLY A 15 8.94 10.85 -5.85
CA GLY A 15 8.23 9.59 -6.03
C GLY A 15 7.31 9.23 -4.86
N GLY A 16 6.98 7.94 -4.77
CA GLY A 16 6.37 7.29 -3.62
C GLY A 16 5.01 7.81 -3.16
N ASN A 17 4.57 7.32 -2.02
CA ASN A 17 3.30 7.69 -1.39
C ASN A 17 3.55 8.58 -0.16
N PRO A 18 3.09 9.86 -0.16
CA PRO A 18 3.34 10.78 0.92
C PRO A 18 2.50 10.47 2.15
N ALA A 19 3.08 10.64 3.34
CA ALA A 19 2.42 10.51 4.63
C ALA A 19 2.92 11.57 5.61
N GLY A 20 2.01 12.06 6.45
CA GLY A 20 2.37 12.79 7.65
C GLY A 20 2.78 11.83 8.76
N VAL A 21 3.76 12.21 9.59
CA VAL A 21 4.25 11.41 10.70
C VAL A 21 4.43 12.28 11.94
N VAL A 22 3.77 11.88 13.01
CA VAL A 22 3.95 12.46 14.35
C VAL A 22 4.50 11.37 15.26
N LEU A 23 5.77 11.50 15.67
CA LEU A 23 6.45 10.48 16.48
C LEU A 23 6.09 10.51 17.98
N ASP A 24 5.52 11.62 18.46
CA ASP A 24 4.97 11.73 19.80
C ASP A 24 3.71 12.59 19.78
N ALA A 25 2.57 11.93 19.90
CA ALA A 25 1.24 12.52 20.00
C ALA A 25 0.65 12.36 21.41
N THR A 26 1.50 12.20 22.43
CA THR A 26 1.05 12.07 23.82
C THR A 26 0.20 13.27 24.23
N GLY A 27 -1.03 12.99 24.70
CA GLY A 27 -1.97 14.01 25.15
C GLY A 27 -2.67 14.80 24.04
N VAL A 28 -2.45 14.46 22.78
CA VAL A 28 -3.15 15.09 21.63
C VAL A 28 -4.54 14.42 21.48
N ASP A 29 -5.59 15.24 21.42
CA ASP A 29 -6.96 14.77 21.25
C ASP A 29 -7.30 14.47 19.78
N ASP A 30 -8.40 13.75 19.56
CA ASP A 30 -8.87 13.32 18.23
C ASP A 30 -9.15 14.47 17.28
N ALA A 31 -9.73 15.56 17.80
CA ALA A 31 -10.07 16.73 16.97
C ALA A 31 -8.79 17.43 16.47
N THR A 32 -7.76 17.51 17.32
CA THR A 32 -6.46 18.06 16.97
C THR A 32 -5.72 17.17 15.97
N MET A 33 -5.76 15.84 16.12
CA MET A 33 -5.17 14.90 15.15
C MET A 33 -5.84 15.02 13.79
N LEU A 34 -7.18 15.07 13.76
CA LEU A 34 -7.94 15.22 12.51
C LEU A 34 -7.64 16.55 11.82
N ALA A 35 -7.62 17.66 12.58
CA ALA A 35 -7.28 18.97 12.05
C ALA A 35 -5.85 19.01 11.46
N ALA A 36 -4.89 18.39 12.14
CA ALA A 36 -3.52 18.29 11.68
C ALA A 36 -3.41 17.45 10.37
N ALA A 37 -4.13 16.32 10.29
CA ALA A 37 -4.17 15.53 9.07
C ALA A 37 -4.80 16.30 7.90
N ALA A 38 -5.86 17.07 8.16
CA ALA A 38 -6.49 17.94 7.15
C ALA A 38 -5.55 19.05 6.67
N GLU A 39 -4.76 19.66 7.58
CA GLU A 39 -3.75 20.67 7.21
C GLU A 39 -2.59 20.08 6.40
N VAL A 40 -2.14 18.86 6.74
CA VAL A 40 -1.11 18.14 5.97
C VAL A 40 -1.58 17.82 4.56
N GLY A 41 -2.87 17.44 4.40
CA GLY A 41 -3.53 17.24 3.11
C GLY A 41 -3.09 15.99 2.35
N TYR A 42 -2.33 15.06 2.99
CA TYR A 42 -2.00 13.75 2.41
C TYR A 42 -3.14 12.76 2.67
N SER A 43 -3.11 11.62 1.99
CA SER A 43 -4.11 10.56 2.20
C SER A 43 -4.20 10.17 3.68
N GLU A 44 -3.05 10.03 4.37
CA GLU A 44 -3.01 9.76 5.81
C GLU A 44 -1.84 10.46 6.52
N THR A 45 -2.10 10.74 7.82
CA THR A 45 -1.10 11.12 8.82
C THR A 45 -1.13 10.10 9.96
N ALA A 46 0.02 9.56 10.32
CA ALA A 46 0.20 8.65 11.44
C ALA A 46 0.62 9.41 12.70
N PHE A 47 -0.03 9.08 13.82
CA PHE A 47 0.22 9.65 15.14
C PHE A 47 0.64 8.53 16.10
N LEU A 48 1.88 8.57 16.59
CA LEU A 48 2.39 7.61 17.56
C LEU A 48 2.18 8.14 18.98
N VAL A 49 1.78 7.23 19.86
CA VAL A 49 1.76 7.47 21.30
C VAL A 49 2.61 6.38 21.96
N PRO A 50 3.82 6.74 22.46
CA PRO A 50 4.69 5.78 23.16
C PRO A 50 4.02 5.23 24.41
N SER A 51 4.15 3.92 24.65
CA SER A 51 3.64 3.25 25.84
C SER A 51 4.78 2.82 26.76
N GLN A 52 4.48 2.68 28.07
CA GLN A 52 5.49 2.31 29.07
C GLN A 52 6.04 0.89 28.93
N ASP A 53 5.34 0.00 28.22
CA ASP A 53 5.74 -1.39 27.96
C ASP A 53 6.63 -1.56 26.72
N GLY A 54 7.07 -0.46 26.11
CA GLY A 54 7.89 -0.46 24.89
C GLY A 54 7.10 -0.72 23.61
N THR A 55 5.76 -0.83 23.68
CA THR A 55 4.88 -0.80 22.51
C THR A 55 4.51 0.64 22.15
N MET A 56 3.97 0.86 20.95
CA MET A 56 3.47 2.15 20.52
C MET A 56 2.04 2.01 20.03
N ASP A 57 1.14 2.84 20.55
CA ASP A 57 -0.15 3.02 19.93
C ASP A 57 0.04 3.88 18.69
N VAL A 58 -0.58 3.50 17.58
CA VAL A 58 -0.57 4.29 16.35
C VAL A 58 -1.99 4.48 15.85
N ARG A 59 -2.27 5.75 15.51
CA ARG A 59 -3.55 6.16 14.94
C ARG A 59 -3.31 6.80 13.59
N TYR A 60 -4.16 6.51 12.64
CA TYR A 60 -4.06 7.03 11.27
C TYR A 60 -5.29 7.88 10.96
N PHE A 61 -5.06 9.08 10.47
CA PHE A 61 -6.11 9.99 10.07
C PHE A 61 -5.94 10.40 8.62
N SER A 62 -7.00 10.24 7.84
CA SER A 62 -7.18 10.98 6.60
C SER A 62 -7.63 12.41 6.91
N PRO A 63 -7.70 13.32 5.92
CA PRO A 63 -8.27 14.65 6.12
C PRO A 63 -9.72 14.66 6.64
N LEU A 64 -10.46 13.56 6.48
CA LEU A 64 -11.88 13.47 6.77
C LEU A 64 -12.21 12.62 7.99
N ALA A 65 -11.40 11.60 8.30
CA ALA A 65 -11.73 10.64 9.36
C ALA A 65 -10.51 9.84 9.81
N GLU A 66 -10.62 9.21 10.98
CA GLU A 66 -9.68 8.19 11.41
C GLU A 66 -9.89 6.87 10.65
N VAL A 67 -8.80 6.28 10.16
CA VAL A 67 -8.80 4.97 9.49
C VAL A 67 -8.15 3.91 10.39
N SER A 68 -8.54 2.66 10.21
CA SER A 68 -8.10 1.58 11.11
C SER A 68 -6.64 1.17 10.92
N PHE A 69 -6.11 1.32 9.71
CA PHE A 69 -4.74 0.99 9.33
C PHE A 69 -4.35 1.65 8.02
N CYS A 70 -3.06 1.97 7.89
CA CYS A 70 -2.47 2.48 6.64
C CYS A 70 -1.05 1.96 6.47
N GLY A 71 -0.80 1.17 5.41
CA GLY A 71 0.49 0.51 5.16
C GLY A 71 1.62 1.49 4.86
N HIS A 72 1.42 2.43 3.90
CA HIS A 72 2.47 3.37 3.52
C HIS A 72 2.81 4.36 4.66
N ALA A 73 1.81 4.83 5.40
CA ALA A 73 2.05 5.67 6.57
C ALA A 73 2.79 4.92 7.68
N THR A 74 2.57 3.59 7.80
CA THR A 74 3.33 2.74 8.73
C THR A 74 4.79 2.59 8.31
N ILE A 75 5.08 2.38 7.02
CA ILE A 75 6.45 2.34 6.47
C ILE A 75 7.16 3.68 6.72
N ALA A 76 6.51 4.81 6.37
CA ALA A 76 7.04 6.14 6.62
C ALA A 76 7.36 6.39 8.10
N THR A 77 6.42 6.01 8.98
CA THR A 77 6.55 6.15 10.43
C THR A 77 7.70 5.32 11.00
N ALA A 78 7.83 4.07 10.56
CA ALA A 78 8.89 3.17 11.02
C ALA A 78 10.27 3.68 10.60
N VAL A 79 10.42 4.17 9.37
CA VAL A 79 11.67 4.78 8.90
C VAL A 79 11.98 6.06 9.67
N ALA A 80 11.01 6.98 9.84
CA ALA A 80 11.17 8.20 10.60
C ALA A 80 11.58 7.94 12.07
N HIS A 81 10.99 6.89 12.67
CA HIS A 81 11.37 6.44 14.01
C HIS A 81 12.80 5.89 14.03
N ALA A 82 13.17 5.04 13.04
CA ALA A 82 14.50 4.44 12.97
C ALA A 82 15.62 5.47 12.74
N GLU A 83 15.36 6.56 12.05
CA GLU A 83 16.30 7.67 11.89
C GLU A 83 16.67 8.33 13.22
N ARG A 84 15.73 8.39 14.18
CA ARG A 84 15.95 9.01 15.49
C ARG A 84 16.41 8.06 16.58
N HIS A 85 15.99 6.80 16.49
CA HIS A 85 16.14 5.83 17.59
C HIS A 85 16.96 4.59 17.21
N GLY A 86 17.38 4.46 15.95
CA GLY A 86 18.06 3.29 15.41
C GLY A 86 17.11 2.24 14.84
N THR A 87 17.68 1.33 14.05
CA THR A 87 16.94 0.21 13.43
C THR A 87 16.52 -0.83 14.45
N GLY A 88 15.46 -1.56 14.16
CA GLY A 88 14.96 -2.62 15.02
C GLY A 88 13.51 -2.98 14.78
N ARG A 89 12.94 -3.69 15.74
CA ARG A 89 11.55 -4.13 15.71
C ARG A 89 10.67 -3.15 16.48
N LEU A 90 9.59 -2.71 15.84
CA LEU A 90 8.51 -1.94 16.45
C LEU A 90 7.26 -2.82 16.57
N LEU A 91 6.61 -2.78 17.71
CA LEU A 91 5.29 -3.36 17.91
C LEU A 91 4.28 -2.21 18.00
N LEU A 92 3.46 -2.10 16.98
CA LEU A 92 2.45 -1.06 16.84
C LEU A 92 1.08 -1.64 17.20
N ARG A 93 0.33 -0.97 18.08
CA ARG A 93 -1.07 -1.27 18.34
C ARG A 93 -1.93 -0.33 17.49
N THR A 94 -2.62 -0.90 16.52
CA THR A 94 -3.53 -0.19 15.61
C THR A 94 -4.98 -0.56 15.90
N LYS A 95 -5.95 0.19 15.36
CA LYS A 95 -7.37 -0.20 15.43
C LYS A 95 -7.67 -1.53 14.70
N ALA A 96 -6.85 -1.88 13.70
CA ALA A 96 -6.98 -3.16 13.00
C ALA A 96 -6.31 -4.33 13.74
N GLY A 97 -5.64 -4.07 14.87
CA GLY A 97 -4.91 -5.04 15.65
C GLY A 97 -3.40 -4.76 15.75
N PRO A 98 -2.64 -5.63 16.40
CA PRO A 98 -1.19 -5.44 16.55
C PRO A 98 -0.47 -5.70 15.22
N VAL A 99 0.46 -4.81 14.90
CA VAL A 99 1.31 -4.87 13.70
C VAL A 99 2.76 -4.85 14.12
N THR A 100 3.55 -5.79 13.63
CA THR A 100 5.01 -5.76 13.77
C THR A 100 5.64 -5.18 12.52
N VAL A 101 6.50 -4.18 12.72
CA VAL A 101 7.35 -3.59 11.69
C VAL A 101 8.79 -3.78 12.06
N THR A 102 9.63 -4.21 11.13
CA THR A 102 11.08 -4.24 11.30
C THR A 102 11.71 -3.19 10.41
N THR A 103 12.76 -2.55 10.91
CA THR A 103 13.57 -1.61 10.13
C THR A 103 15.00 -2.07 10.09
N ASP A 104 15.60 -2.04 8.91
CA ASP A 104 16.98 -2.42 8.65
C ASP A 104 17.66 -1.42 7.70
N ARG A 105 18.99 -1.54 7.54
CA ARG A 105 19.71 -0.83 6.50
C ARG A 105 20.14 -1.81 5.42
N THR A 106 19.92 -1.42 4.19
CA THR A 106 20.46 -2.11 3.03
C THR A 106 21.97 -1.93 2.95
N ALA A 107 22.65 -2.65 2.06
CA ALA A 107 24.10 -2.58 1.91
C ALA A 107 24.63 -1.19 1.52
N ASP A 108 23.83 -0.37 0.85
CA ASP A 108 24.11 1.03 0.52
C ASP A 108 23.74 2.03 1.63
N GLY A 109 23.24 1.52 2.77
CA GLY A 109 22.88 2.31 3.95
C GLY A 109 21.44 2.87 3.94
N THR A 110 20.66 2.61 2.91
CA THR A 110 19.24 3.03 2.83
C THR A 110 18.41 2.38 3.95
N LEU A 111 17.61 3.16 4.67
CA LEU A 111 16.66 2.64 5.64
C LEU A 111 15.45 2.05 4.92
N VAL A 112 15.10 0.82 5.31
CA VAL A 112 13.94 0.08 4.80
C VAL A 112 13.11 -0.40 5.97
N ALA A 113 11.79 -0.27 5.86
CA ALA A 113 10.84 -0.85 6.80
C ALA A 113 10.11 -2.02 6.15
N THR A 114 9.87 -3.08 6.91
CA THR A 114 9.18 -4.30 6.47
C THR A 114 7.99 -4.57 7.36
N LEU A 115 6.82 -4.74 6.74
CA LEU A 115 5.58 -5.23 7.34
C LEU A 115 5.34 -6.68 6.92
N VAL A 116 4.73 -7.47 7.79
CA VAL A 116 4.23 -8.80 7.40
C VAL A 116 2.70 -8.79 7.50
N SER A 117 2.05 -9.17 6.41
CA SER A 117 0.59 -9.23 6.33
C SER A 117 0.01 -10.35 7.19
N VAL A 118 -1.29 -10.33 7.42
CA VAL A 118 -2.03 -11.53 7.84
C VAL A 118 -1.93 -12.62 6.76
N ALA A 119 -2.27 -13.86 7.11
CA ALA A 119 -2.29 -14.96 6.14
C ALA A 119 -3.15 -14.60 4.91
N PRO A 120 -2.58 -14.60 3.70
CA PRO A 120 -3.30 -14.24 2.51
C PRO A 120 -4.20 -15.39 2.04
N ARG A 121 -5.20 -15.03 1.25
CA ARG A 121 -6.09 -15.97 0.54
C ARG A 121 -6.63 -15.31 -0.71
N SER A 122 -7.03 -16.12 -1.69
CA SER A 122 -7.70 -15.60 -2.87
C SER A 122 -8.90 -16.46 -3.28
N VAL A 123 -9.85 -15.85 -3.97
CA VAL A 123 -11.03 -16.51 -4.52
C VAL A 123 -11.29 -15.98 -5.95
N PRO A 124 -11.93 -16.75 -6.83
CA PRO A 124 -12.34 -16.21 -8.13
C PRO A 124 -13.18 -14.95 -7.98
N VAL A 125 -13.01 -13.99 -8.88
CA VAL A 125 -13.95 -12.85 -8.97
C VAL A 125 -15.30 -13.41 -9.46
N PRO A 126 -16.44 -13.07 -8.84
CA PRO A 126 -17.74 -13.45 -9.37
C PRO A 126 -17.90 -12.96 -10.82
N GLU A 127 -18.43 -13.80 -11.70
CA GLU A 127 -18.52 -13.51 -13.15
C GLU A 127 -19.22 -12.18 -13.46
N ALA A 128 -20.30 -11.89 -12.73
CA ALA A 128 -21.05 -10.63 -12.91
C ALA A 128 -20.21 -9.41 -12.49
N ASP A 129 -19.48 -9.50 -11.37
CA ASP A 129 -18.63 -8.41 -10.88
C ASP A 129 -17.42 -8.20 -11.80
N LEU A 130 -16.84 -9.28 -12.34
CA LEU A 130 -15.75 -9.19 -13.33
C LEU A 130 -16.24 -8.51 -14.61
N ALA A 131 -17.38 -8.91 -15.15
CA ALA A 131 -17.94 -8.30 -16.35
C ALA A 131 -18.24 -6.80 -16.15
N GLU A 132 -18.81 -6.41 -15.00
CA GLU A 132 -19.05 -5.02 -14.65
C GLU A 132 -17.73 -4.25 -14.49
N LEU A 133 -16.73 -4.82 -13.80
CA LEU A 133 -15.42 -4.20 -13.60
C LEU A 133 -14.71 -3.95 -14.94
N LEU A 134 -14.69 -4.93 -15.83
CA LEU A 134 -14.10 -4.79 -17.17
C LEU A 134 -14.82 -3.68 -17.96
N ALA A 135 -16.16 -3.64 -17.94
CA ALA A 135 -16.93 -2.61 -18.62
C ALA A 135 -16.63 -1.20 -18.07
N ILE A 136 -16.47 -1.04 -16.74
CA ILE A 136 -16.09 0.23 -16.10
C ILE A 136 -14.69 0.68 -16.50
N LEU A 137 -13.74 -0.27 -16.60
CA LEU A 137 -12.35 0.00 -16.99
C LEU A 137 -12.19 0.19 -18.51
N GLY A 138 -13.22 -0.16 -19.30
CA GLY A 138 -13.13 -0.19 -20.76
C GLY A 138 -12.13 -1.25 -21.25
N TRP A 139 -12.05 -2.38 -20.54
CA TRP A 139 -11.23 -3.54 -20.89
C TRP A 139 -12.11 -4.64 -21.46
N ASP A 140 -11.57 -5.37 -22.43
CA ASP A 140 -12.15 -6.59 -22.95
C ASP A 140 -11.44 -7.83 -22.36
N ALA A 141 -12.01 -9.02 -22.54
CA ALA A 141 -11.42 -10.25 -22.03
C ALA A 141 -10.04 -10.53 -22.64
N GLU A 142 -9.80 -10.08 -23.86
CA GLU A 142 -8.54 -10.17 -24.59
C GLU A 142 -7.45 -9.27 -24.04
N ASP A 143 -7.80 -8.26 -23.27
CA ASP A 143 -6.85 -7.39 -22.55
C ASP A 143 -6.23 -8.08 -21.33
N LEU A 144 -6.80 -9.20 -20.88
CA LEU A 144 -6.33 -9.94 -19.72
C LEU A 144 -5.28 -10.98 -20.06
N ASP A 145 -4.20 -11.04 -19.27
CA ASP A 145 -3.18 -12.10 -19.35
C ASP A 145 -3.79 -13.45 -18.97
N PRO A 146 -3.89 -14.42 -19.91
CA PRO A 146 -4.50 -15.73 -19.64
C PRO A 146 -3.71 -16.58 -18.63
N GLU A 147 -2.44 -16.27 -18.38
CA GLU A 147 -1.62 -16.97 -17.38
C GLU A 147 -1.82 -16.44 -15.96
N LEU A 148 -2.45 -15.27 -15.81
CA LEU A 148 -2.71 -14.59 -14.53
C LEU A 148 -4.22 -14.38 -14.35
N PRO A 149 -4.99 -15.43 -13.99
CA PRO A 149 -6.45 -15.34 -13.97
C PRO A 149 -6.96 -14.32 -12.94
N PRO A 150 -8.04 -13.55 -13.27
CA PRO A 150 -8.63 -12.59 -12.34
C PRO A 150 -9.06 -13.23 -11.03
N ARG A 151 -8.62 -12.67 -9.90
CA ARG A 151 -9.02 -13.14 -8.57
C ARG A 151 -9.21 -11.98 -7.61
N MET A 152 -10.09 -12.15 -6.66
CA MET A 152 -10.12 -11.34 -5.46
C MET A 152 -9.09 -11.88 -4.48
N ALA A 153 -8.10 -11.08 -4.12
CA ALA A 153 -7.04 -11.46 -3.19
C ALA A 153 -7.11 -10.63 -1.91
N PHE A 154 -6.77 -11.26 -0.79
CA PHE A 154 -6.82 -10.69 0.55
C PHE A 154 -5.50 -10.89 1.28
N ALA A 155 -4.99 -9.80 1.86
CA ALA A 155 -3.85 -9.82 2.79
C ALA A 155 -4.02 -8.76 3.88
N GLY A 156 -5.26 -8.64 4.40
CA GLY A 156 -5.70 -7.60 5.34
C GLY A 156 -6.83 -6.74 4.77
N ALA A 157 -6.87 -6.60 3.45
CA ALA A 157 -7.94 -5.96 2.69
C ALA A 157 -8.17 -6.74 1.38
N TRP A 158 -9.35 -6.57 0.77
CA TRP A 158 -9.70 -7.21 -0.49
C TRP A 158 -9.30 -6.33 -1.68
N HIS A 159 -8.62 -6.95 -2.65
CA HIS A 159 -8.20 -6.34 -3.90
C HIS A 159 -8.50 -7.30 -5.05
N PRO A 160 -9.41 -6.98 -5.97
CA PRO A 160 -9.47 -7.67 -7.26
C PRO A 160 -8.15 -7.45 -8.01
N ILE A 161 -7.51 -8.53 -8.44
CA ILE A 161 -6.30 -8.51 -9.25
C ILE A 161 -6.70 -8.82 -10.67
N LEU A 162 -6.37 -7.91 -11.60
CA LEU A 162 -6.51 -8.07 -13.04
C LEU A 162 -5.16 -7.83 -13.68
N ALA A 163 -4.67 -8.83 -14.43
CA ALA A 163 -3.40 -8.71 -15.15
C ALA A 163 -3.64 -8.30 -16.61
N ALA A 164 -3.01 -7.20 -17.03
CA ALA A 164 -3.02 -6.76 -18.41
C ALA A 164 -2.06 -7.62 -19.26
N THR A 165 -2.40 -7.83 -20.52
CA THR A 165 -1.55 -8.53 -21.51
C THR A 165 -0.23 -7.83 -21.77
N ASP A 166 -0.23 -6.49 -21.68
CA ASP A 166 0.95 -5.69 -21.96
C ASP A 166 0.99 -4.40 -21.12
N ARG A 167 2.14 -3.72 -21.16
CA ARG A 167 2.40 -2.49 -20.39
C ARG A 167 1.60 -1.29 -20.90
N GLU A 168 1.28 -1.25 -22.21
CA GLU A 168 0.54 -0.16 -22.82
C GLU A 168 -0.91 -0.19 -22.35
N ARG A 169 -1.51 -1.39 -22.26
CA ARG A 169 -2.87 -1.57 -21.71
C ARG A 169 -2.93 -1.13 -20.24
N LEU A 170 -1.93 -1.49 -19.43
CA LEU A 170 -1.86 -1.04 -18.05
C LEU A 170 -1.73 0.50 -17.95
N ALA A 171 -0.96 1.13 -18.84
CA ALA A 171 -0.76 2.58 -18.83
C ALA A 171 -2.06 3.36 -19.10
N GLU A 172 -2.98 2.79 -19.86
CA GLU A 172 -4.26 3.42 -20.21
C GLU A 172 -5.31 3.21 -19.12
N LEU A 173 -5.21 3.97 -18.03
CA LEU A 173 -6.21 3.95 -16.97
C LEU A 173 -7.25 5.06 -17.17
N ARG A 174 -8.47 4.66 -17.49
CA ARG A 174 -9.65 5.52 -17.57
C ARG A 174 -10.85 4.75 -17.05
N TYR A 175 -11.62 5.34 -16.17
CA TYR A 175 -12.83 4.72 -15.65
C TYR A 175 -13.80 5.77 -15.11
N ASP A 176 -15.07 5.38 -14.99
CA ASP A 176 -16.08 6.16 -14.29
C ASP A 176 -15.87 6.00 -12.77
N MET A 177 -15.55 7.12 -12.10
CA MET A 177 -15.21 7.16 -10.68
C MET A 177 -16.36 6.68 -9.79
N ASP A 178 -17.59 7.13 -10.09
CA ASP A 178 -18.78 6.80 -9.29
C ASP A 178 -19.22 5.36 -9.51
N ALA A 179 -19.15 4.88 -10.75
CA ALA A 179 -19.48 3.49 -11.08
C ALA A 179 -18.50 2.52 -10.39
N LEU A 180 -17.19 2.81 -10.43
CA LEU A 180 -16.19 1.97 -9.77
C LEU A 180 -16.34 2.03 -8.25
N ALA A 181 -16.59 3.20 -7.66
CA ALA A 181 -16.86 3.35 -6.23
C ALA A 181 -18.02 2.49 -5.78
N ALA A 182 -19.14 2.50 -6.53
CA ALA A 182 -20.34 1.71 -6.22
C ALA A 182 -20.08 0.20 -6.29
N LEU A 183 -19.33 -0.26 -7.29
CA LEU A 183 -18.94 -1.67 -7.41
C LEU A 183 -18.02 -2.09 -6.25
N MET A 184 -17.02 -1.27 -5.92
CA MET A 184 -16.08 -1.54 -4.84
C MET A 184 -16.76 -1.56 -3.47
N ASP A 185 -17.70 -0.67 -3.21
CA ASP A 185 -18.48 -0.64 -1.96
C ASP A 185 -19.29 -1.94 -1.80
N ARG A 186 -20.01 -2.38 -2.85
CA ARG A 186 -20.76 -3.65 -2.85
C ARG A 186 -19.87 -4.87 -2.61
N GLY A 187 -18.66 -4.87 -3.21
CA GLY A 187 -17.69 -5.96 -3.09
C GLY A 187 -16.85 -5.92 -1.82
N GLY A 188 -16.89 -4.82 -1.07
CA GLY A 188 -16.01 -4.58 0.08
C GLY A 188 -14.54 -4.50 -0.34
N TRP A 189 -14.25 -3.96 -1.53
CA TRP A 189 -12.91 -3.84 -2.09
C TRP A 189 -12.25 -2.55 -1.65
N THR A 190 -10.95 -2.60 -1.38
CA THR A 190 -10.17 -1.42 -0.98
C THR A 190 -9.61 -0.68 -2.20
N THR A 191 -8.85 -1.37 -3.04
CA THR A 191 -8.42 -0.90 -4.37
C THR A 191 -8.64 -2.00 -5.38
N VAL A 192 -8.64 -1.66 -6.66
CA VAL A 192 -8.46 -2.65 -7.73
C VAL A 192 -6.97 -2.70 -8.06
N ASP A 193 -6.37 -3.89 -8.07
CA ASP A 193 -4.94 -4.07 -8.37
C ASP A 193 -4.78 -4.48 -9.84
N LEU A 194 -4.56 -3.49 -10.70
CA LEU A 194 -4.26 -3.72 -12.11
C LEU A 194 -2.76 -3.93 -12.25
N VAL A 195 -2.35 -5.07 -12.79
CA VAL A 195 -0.93 -5.43 -12.89
C VAL A 195 -0.52 -5.80 -14.31
N TRP A 196 0.74 -5.61 -14.63
CA TRP A 196 1.40 -6.21 -15.79
C TRP A 196 2.68 -6.88 -15.36
N ARG A 197 2.89 -8.11 -15.82
CA ARG A 197 4.05 -8.93 -15.49
C ARG A 197 5.18 -8.68 -16.49
N GLU A 198 6.20 -7.93 -16.06
CA GLU A 198 7.42 -7.72 -16.85
C GLU A 198 8.30 -8.97 -16.90
N SER A 199 8.40 -9.66 -15.78
CA SER A 199 9.16 -10.90 -15.61
C SER A 199 8.53 -11.77 -14.52
N PRO A 200 8.99 -13.00 -14.28
CA PRO A 200 8.43 -13.85 -13.22
C PRO A 200 8.39 -13.23 -11.83
N THR A 201 9.26 -12.25 -11.56
CA THR A 201 9.37 -11.60 -10.25
C THR A 201 9.33 -10.07 -10.30
N VAL A 202 8.97 -9.48 -11.44
CA VAL A 202 8.82 -8.02 -11.59
C VAL A 202 7.45 -7.71 -12.17
N PHE A 203 6.68 -6.90 -11.46
CA PHE A 203 5.34 -6.46 -11.83
C PHE A 203 5.28 -4.94 -11.84
N HIS A 204 4.47 -4.40 -12.74
CA HIS A 204 4.01 -3.02 -12.71
C HIS A 204 2.57 -3.01 -12.27
N ALA A 205 2.19 -2.05 -11.41
CA ALA A 205 0.85 -1.98 -10.86
C ALA A 205 0.25 -0.58 -10.97
N ARG A 206 -1.07 -0.53 -11.09
CA ARG A 206 -1.91 0.66 -10.88
C ARG A 206 -3.06 0.29 -9.97
N ASN A 207 -3.35 1.15 -9.02
CA ASN A 207 -4.37 0.85 -8.00
C ASN A 207 -5.45 1.94 -7.98
N PRO A 208 -6.51 1.84 -8.84
CA PRO A 208 -7.71 2.67 -8.73
C PRO A 208 -8.26 2.68 -7.31
N PHE A 209 -8.53 3.89 -6.76
CA PHE A 209 -8.94 4.03 -5.36
C PHE A 209 -10.08 5.04 -5.14
N PRO A 210 -11.23 4.91 -5.82
CA PRO A 210 -12.40 5.76 -5.60
C PRO A 210 -12.87 5.86 -4.14
N PRO A 211 -12.88 4.77 -3.32
CA PRO A 211 -13.26 4.87 -1.91
C PRO A 211 -12.36 5.80 -1.09
N GLY A 212 -11.11 5.98 -1.50
CA GLY A 212 -10.18 6.96 -0.91
C GLY A 212 -10.33 8.37 -1.44
N GLY A 213 -11.26 8.62 -2.38
CA GLY A 213 -11.49 9.93 -2.98
C GLY A 213 -10.45 10.35 -4.01
N VAL A 214 -9.61 9.41 -4.48
CA VAL A 214 -8.55 9.65 -5.47
C VAL A 214 -8.69 8.72 -6.66
N VAL A 215 -8.16 9.15 -7.82
CA VAL A 215 -8.21 8.32 -9.04
C VAL A 215 -7.40 7.04 -8.84
N GLU A 216 -6.20 7.13 -8.31
CA GLU A 216 -5.37 5.96 -7.97
C GLU A 216 -4.43 6.27 -6.81
N ASP A 217 -4.00 5.23 -6.11
CA ASP A 217 -3.01 5.29 -5.04
C ASP A 217 -1.60 5.07 -5.60
N PRO A 218 -0.59 5.90 -5.23
CA PRO A 218 0.76 5.80 -5.81
C PRO A 218 1.58 4.60 -5.31
N ALA A 219 1.25 4.03 -4.15
CA ALA A 219 1.91 2.83 -3.63
C ALA A 219 1.03 2.13 -2.60
N THR A 220 0.54 0.94 -2.94
CA THR A 220 -0.45 0.17 -2.17
C THR A 220 0.16 -1.12 -1.61
N GLY A 221 0.79 -1.02 -0.44
CA GLY A 221 1.44 -2.18 0.19
C GLY A 221 0.50 -3.35 0.46
N ALA A 222 -0.77 -3.10 0.77
CA ALA A 222 -1.78 -4.14 1.01
C ALA A 222 -2.11 -4.92 -0.27
N ALA A 223 -2.24 -4.22 -1.42
CA ALA A 223 -2.45 -4.87 -2.72
C ALA A 223 -1.22 -5.68 -3.13
N ALA A 224 -0.01 -5.13 -2.96
CA ALA A 224 1.23 -5.87 -3.22
C ALA A 224 1.36 -7.13 -2.34
N ALA A 225 0.94 -7.08 -1.07
CA ALA A 225 0.87 -8.27 -0.21
C ALA A 225 -0.16 -9.29 -0.74
N ALA A 226 -1.33 -8.82 -1.17
CA ALA A 226 -2.38 -9.66 -1.74
C ALA A 226 -1.91 -10.31 -3.05
N LEU A 227 -1.20 -9.57 -3.91
CA LEU A 227 -0.56 -10.10 -5.12
C LEU A 227 0.46 -11.19 -4.78
N GLY A 228 1.34 -10.97 -3.79
CA GLY A 228 2.28 -12.01 -3.34
C GLY A 228 1.59 -13.29 -2.86
N GLY A 229 0.49 -13.16 -2.13
CA GLY A 229 -0.35 -14.29 -1.71
C GLY A 229 -1.00 -15.01 -2.89
N TYR A 230 -1.55 -14.28 -3.83
CA TYR A 230 -2.13 -14.77 -5.07
C TYR A 230 -1.11 -15.55 -5.92
N LEU A 231 0.09 -14.99 -6.11
CA LEU A 231 1.17 -15.64 -6.87
C LEU A 231 1.61 -16.95 -6.24
N ARG A 232 1.69 -17.02 -4.91
CA ARG A 232 2.00 -18.25 -4.17
C ARG A 232 0.90 -19.28 -4.27
N GLU A 233 -0.35 -18.89 -4.03
CA GLU A 233 -1.50 -19.78 -3.99
C GLU A 233 -1.73 -20.49 -5.34
N LEU A 234 -1.50 -19.77 -6.44
CA LEU A 234 -1.65 -20.32 -7.80
C LEU A 234 -0.34 -20.85 -8.39
N GLU A 235 0.74 -20.94 -7.61
CA GLU A 235 2.06 -21.43 -8.05
C GLU A 235 2.62 -20.67 -9.27
N LEU A 236 2.29 -19.36 -9.37
CA LEU A 236 2.70 -18.48 -10.47
C LEU A 236 4.12 -17.94 -10.30
N VAL A 237 4.72 -18.17 -9.14
CA VAL A 237 6.11 -17.86 -8.82
C VAL A 237 6.72 -19.00 -8.01
N ALA A 238 7.98 -19.38 -8.33
CA ALA A 238 8.70 -20.35 -7.52
C ALA A 238 9.05 -19.78 -6.15
N THR A 239 8.57 -20.41 -5.07
CA THR A 239 8.78 -19.92 -3.70
C THR A 239 9.89 -20.71 -2.96
N PRO A 240 10.65 -20.08 -2.01
CA PRO A 240 10.52 -18.69 -1.61
C PRO A 240 10.96 -17.71 -2.71
N ALA A 241 10.31 -16.54 -2.79
CA ALA A 241 10.60 -15.53 -3.79
C ALA A 241 10.67 -14.12 -3.21
N THR A 242 11.40 -13.26 -3.91
CA THR A 242 11.28 -11.81 -3.76
C THR A 242 10.71 -11.24 -5.05
N VAL A 243 9.59 -10.59 -4.95
CA VAL A 243 8.90 -9.94 -6.08
C VAL A 243 9.03 -8.43 -5.92
N THR A 244 9.31 -7.76 -7.02
CA THR A 244 9.34 -6.30 -7.09
C THR A 244 8.07 -5.81 -7.77
N VAL A 245 7.38 -4.87 -7.14
CA VAL A 245 6.22 -4.18 -7.71
C VAL A 245 6.57 -2.71 -7.92
N HIS A 246 6.53 -2.27 -9.17
CA HIS A 246 6.64 -0.87 -9.57
C HIS A 246 5.24 -0.28 -9.71
N GLN A 247 4.93 0.76 -8.94
CA GLN A 247 3.63 1.42 -8.93
C GLN A 247 3.80 2.93 -9.04
N GLY A 248 2.77 3.65 -9.47
CA GLY A 248 2.73 5.11 -9.46
C GLY A 248 3.53 5.81 -10.56
N ALA A 249 4.24 5.08 -11.43
CA ALA A 249 5.05 5.69 -12.49
C ALA A 249 4.19 6.51 -13.47
N ASP A 250 3.01 6.00 -13.86
CA ASP A 250 2.10 6.65 -14.80
C ASP A 250 1.41 7.90 -14.22
N MET A 251 1.45 8.09 -12.91
CA MET A 251 0.99 9.31 -12.24
C MET A 251 2.13 10.23 -11.80
N GLY A 252 3.36 9.97 -12.25
CA GLY A 252 4.54 10.78 -11.93
C GLY A 252 5.07 10.62 -10.51
N ARG A 253 4.68 9.55 -9.81
CA ARG A 253 5.12 9.23 -8.44
C ARG A 253 5.68 7.81 -8.35
N PRO A 254 6.80 7.52 -9.02
CA PRO A 254 7.35 6.17 -9.08
C PRO A 254 7.64 5.63 -7.68
N SER A 255 7.15 4.43 -7.44
CA SER A 255 7.28 3.68 -6.18
C SER A 255 7.84 2.30 -6.46
N THR A 256 8.62 1.77 -5.51
CA THR A 256 9.12 0.41 -5.55
C THR A 256 8.76 -0.31 -4.25
N ILE A 257 7.98 -1.37 -4.38
CA ILE A 257 7.52 -2.21 -3.27
C ILE A 257 8.22 -3.55 -3.41
N THR A 258 8.94 -3.97 -2.38
CA THR A 258 9.56 -5.30 -2.32
C THR A 258 8.64 -6.26 -1.58
N VAL A 259 8.27 -7.35 -2.22
CA VAL A 259 7.34 -8.35 -1.68
C VAL A 259 8.10 -9.66 -1.44
N THR A 260 8.18 -10.09 -0.20
CA THR A 260 8.76 -11.39 0.17
C THR A 260 7.65 -12.42 0.28
N VAL A 261 7.73 -13.44 -0.57
CA VAL A 261 6.76 -14.54 -0.67
C VAL A 261 7.38 -15.80 -0.07
N PRO A 262 7.05 -16.17 1.18
CA PRO A 262 7.55 -17.38 1.81
C PRO A 262 7.00 -18.63 1.11
N ALA A 263 7.75 -19.75 1.18
CA ALA A 263 7.29 -21.02 0.61
C ALA A 263 6.17 -21.67 1.44
N GLU A 264 6.12 -21.39 2.74
CA GLU A 264 5.20 -22.05 3.67
C GLU A 264 3.77 -21.49 3.52
N PRO A 265 2.77 -22.33 3.17
CA PRO A 265 1.38 -21.90 3.08
C PRO A 265 0.85 -21.34 4.44
N GLY A 266 -0.03 -20.36 4.37
CA GLY A 266 -0.64 -19.76 5.57
C GLY A 266 0.24 -18.73 6.28
N THR A 267 1.52 -18.56 5.89
CA THR A 267 2.35 -17.47 6.38
C THR A 267 2.00 -16.15 5.71
N GLY A 268 2.16 -15.03 6.43
CA GLY A 268 1.97 -13.70 5.87
C GLY A 268 3.01 -13.38 4.79
N ILE A 269 2.69 -12.38 3.99
CA ILE A 269 3.56 -11.84 2.94
C ILE A 269 4.32 -10.65 3.52
N GLY A 270 5.64 -10.63 3.32
CA GLY A 270 6.46 -9.48 3.68
C GLY A 270 6.34 -8.37 2.64
N VAL A 271 6.11 -7.14 3.09
CA VAL A 271 6.08 -5.94 2.24
C VAL A 271 7.09 -4.94 2.78
N ALA A 272 8.06 -4.62 1.98
CA ALA A 272 9.14 -3.72 2.37
C ALA A 272 9.29 -2.53 1.41
N GLY A 273 9.72 -1.41 1.96
CA GLY A 273 10.07 -0.23 1.19
C GLY A 273 10.92 0.75 1.97
N ALA A 274 11.64 1.57 1.23
CA ALA A 274 12.32 2.74 1.78
C ALA A 274 11.30 3.85 2.08
N ALA A 275 11.73 4.84 2.85
CA ALA A 275 11.05 6.12 2.91
C ALA A 275 12.07 7.24 3.03
N VAL A 276 11.70 8.42 2.57
CA VAL A 276 12.55 9.60 2.59
C VAL A 276 11.76 10.83 3.04
N THR A 277 12.42 11.73 3.79
CA THR A 277 11.80 12.99 4.22
C THR A 277 11.59 13.95 3.05
N LEU A 278 10.45 14.67 3.07
CA LEU A 278 10.18 15.76 2.12
C LEU A 278 10.81 17.10 2.54
N GLY A 279 11.50 17.13 3.70
CA GLY A 279 12.04 18.38 4.26
C GLY A 279 10.96 19.29 4.86
N PRO A 280 11.35 20.44 5.46
CA PRO A 280 10.43 21.32 6.18
C PRO A 280 9.46 22.11 5.28
N THR A 281 9.64 22.11 3.98
CA THR A 281 8.78 22.82 3.01
C THR A 281 8.32 21.86 1.91
N GLY A 282 7.58 20.83 2.31
CA GLY A 282 6.99 19.90 1.35
C GLY A 282 5.84 20.55 0.56
N THR A 283 6.17 21.35 -0.45
CA THR A 283 5.23 21.63 -1.53
C THR A 283 5.27 20.43 -2.46
N SER A 284 4.23 19.60 -2.42
CA SER A 284 3.97 18.67 -3.52
C SER A 284 3.88 19.50 -4.81
N PRO A 285 4.59 19.15 -5.90
CA PRO A 285 4.28 19.76 -7.18
C PRO A 285 2.82 19.40 -7.52
N ALA A 286 2.08 20.41 -7.94
CA ALA A 286 0.68 20.33 -8.35
C ALA A 286 0.50 19.45 -9.59
#